data_10b571c9a6c04603fdac660058c2814e
#
_entry.id   10b571c9a6c04603fdac660058c2814e
#
_cell.length_a   1.000
_cell.length_b   1.000
_cell.length_c   1.000
_cell.angle_alpha   90.00
_cell.angle_beta   90.00
_cell.angle_gamma   90.00
#
_symmetry.space_group_name_H-M   'P 1'
#
loop_
_entity.id
_entity.type
_entity.pdbx_description
1 polymer ?
#
loop_
_entity_poly.entity_id
_entity_poly.type
_entity_poly.pdbx_seq_one_letter_code
_entity_poly.pdbx_strand_id
1 'polypeptide(L)'
;AKQYDAVIANPPYMGNKYLNLNLKTYLKKNYQGYEKDLFSAFMIRDLQLTKESGQLGFMSPFVWMFISSYENLRAHFIDHATITSLIQLEYSGFDGATVPICTFTLAKAHITGFTGSYIRLSDFRGSENQAPKTLEAINNPDCGWFFNAKPDDFKKIPGSPVAYWLSSLMLNTFEKHVKSTTIANSRAGMTSGNNDFFTKQWFEVISQDIKIDSEDVNDAL
;
A
#
# COMPACT_ATOMS: atom_id res chain seq x y z
N ALA A 1 17.99 -19.77 14.38
CA ALA A 1 17.34 -18.83 15.29
C ALA A 1 16.11 -19.51 15.91
N LYS A 2 15.72 -19.10 17.12
CA LYS A 2 14.47 -19.60 17.74
C LYS A 2 13.28 -19.13 16.91
N GLN A 3 12.33 -20.02 16.69
CA GLN A 3 11.07 -19.72 15.98
C GLN A 3 9.87 -19.91 16.91
N TYR A 4 8.79 -19.22 16.59
CA TYR A 4 7.58 -19.11 17.42
C TYR A 4 6.35 -19.56 16.63
N ASP A 5 5.34 -20.08 17.32
CA ASP A 5 4.06 -20.45 16.69
C ASP A 5 3.24 -19.24 16.29
N ALA A 6 3.40 -18.11 17.01
CA ALA A 6 2.79 -16.84 16.69
C ALA A 6 3.76 -15.68 16.93
N VAL A 7 3.76 -14.70 16.02
CA VAL A 7 4.52 -13.44 16.13
C VAL A 7 3.56 -12.27 15.90
N ILE A 8 3.51 -11.34 16.84
CA ILE A 8 2.66 -10.16 16.78
C ILE A 8 3.54 -8.91 16.89
N ALA A 9 3.36 -7.94 16.01
CA ALA A 9 4.15 -6.72 16.01
C ALA A 9 3.33 -5.47 15.62
N ASN A 10 3.68 -4.38 16.31
CA ASN A 10 3.40 -3.02 15.87
C ASN A 10 4.78 -2.36 15.64
N PRO A 11 5.39 -2.55 14.47
CA PRO A 11 6.73 -2.08 14.20
C PRO A 11 6.78 -0.56 14.10
N PRO A 12 7.95 0.08 14.35
CA PRO A 12 8.09 1.52 14.20
C PRO A 12 7.93 1.95 12.72
N TYR A 13 7.17 3.01 12.49
CA TYR A 13 6.94 3.62 11.18
C TYR A 13 8.02 4.69 10.93
N MET A 14 9.12 4.29 10.32
CA MET A 14 10.27 5.14 10.11
C MET A 14 10.84 4.96 8.70
N GLY A 15 10.48 5.87 7.82
CA GLY A 15 10.97 5.88 6.44
C GLY A 15 12.48 6.07 6.35
N ASN A 16 13.08 5.56 5.30
CA ASN A 16 14.52 5.52 5.08
C ASN A 16 15.23 6.87 5.31
N LYS A 17 14.59 8.02 4.99
CA LYS A 17 15.20 9.35 5.19
C LYS A 17 15.50 9.69 6.66
N TYR A 18 14.78 9.10 7.60
CA TYR A 18 14.93 9.33 9.03
C TYR A 18 15.88 8.36 9.75
N LEU A 19 16.28 7.29 9.06
CA LEU A 19 17.20 6.29 9.62
C LEU A 19 18.63 6.84 9.69
N ASN A 20 19.37 6.47 10.74
CA ASN A 20 20.79 6.74 10.81
C ASN A 20 21.61 5.89 9.81
N LEU A 21 22.85 6.26 9.55
CA LEU A 21 23.70 5.62 8.53
C LEU A 21 23.91 4.12 8.80
N ASN A 22 24.12 3.73 10.05
CA ASN A 22 24.38 2.33 10.42
C ASN A 22 23.15 1.46 10.11
N LEU A 23 21.96 1.94 10.48
CA LEU A 23 20.72 1.21 10.23
C LEU A 23 20.39 1.16 8.73
N LYS A 24 20.61 2.24 7.99
CA LYS A 24 20.47 2.25 6.52
C LYS A 24 21.36 1.20 5.86
N THR A 25 22.62 1.14 6.27
CA THR A 25 23.59 0.19 5.73
C THR A 25 23.19 -1.24 6.08
N TYR A 26 22.77 -1.48 7.31
CA TYR A 26 22.27 -2.78 7.75
C TYR A 26 21.05 -3.24 6.96
N LEU A 27 20.04 -2.38 6.78
CA LEU A 27 18.83 -2.71 6.05
C LEU A 27 19.12 -2.99 4.57
N LYS A 28 19.92 -2.15 3.91
CA LYS A 28 20.32 -2.39 2.52
C LYS A 28 21.06 -3.73 2.34
N LYS A 29 21.89 -4.12 3.31
CA LYS A 29 22.64 -5.37 3.25
C LYS A 29 21.77 -6.61 3.50
N ASN A 30 20.84 -6.53 4.47
CA ASN A 30 20.14 -7.72 4.98
C ASN A 30 18.67 -7.80 4.55
N TYR A 31 18.09 -6.68 4.07
CA TYR A 31 16.66 -6.56 3.70
C TYR A 31 16.50 -5.83 2.38
N GLN A 32 17.35 -6.15 1.39
CA GLN A 32 17.30 -5.54 0.06
C GLN A 32 15.91 -5.74 -0.59
N GLY A 33 15.30 -4.65 -1.04
CA GLY A 33 13.95 -4.63 -1.58
C GLY A 33 12.85 -4.37 -0.54
N TYR A 34 13.19 -4.36 0.76
CA TYR A 34 12.28 -4.12 1.89
C TYR A 34 12.74 -2.96 2.78
N GLU A 35 13.81 -2.26 2.39
CA GLU A 35 14.49 -1.22 3.18
C GLU A 35 13.85 0.16 3.10
N LYS A 36 12.71 0.31 2.43
CA LYS A 36 12.05 1.61 2.23
C LYS A 36 11.53 2.23 3.53
N ASP A 37 11.06 1.38 4.43
CA ASP A 37 10.63 1.77 5.76
C ASP A 37 10.99 0.65 6.74
N LEU A 38 11.16 1.01 8.00
CA LEU A 38 11.56 0.04 9.03
C LEU A 38 10.50 -1.03 9.24
N PHE A 39 9.19 -0.68 9.16
CA PHE A 39 8.12 -1.65 9.34
C PHE A 39 8.18 -2.78 8.29
N SER A 40 8.57 -2.50 7.05
CA SER A 40 8.65 -3.54 6.01
C SER A 40 9.77 -4.55 6.27
N ALA A 41 10.92 -4.09 6.78
CA ALA A 41 12.00 -4.97 7.22
C ALA A 41 11.60 -5.83 8.44
N PHE A 42 10.84 -5.26 9.39
CA PHE A 42 10.26 -6.00 10.51
C PHE A 42 9.32 -7.11 10.03
N MET A 43 8.43 -6.84 9.09
CA MET A 43 7.51 -7.85 8.55
C MET A 43 8.26 -9.04 7.97
N ILE A 44 9.34 -8.81 7.23
CA ILE A 44 10.20 -9.89 6.70
C ILE A 44 10.94 -10.62 7.82
N ARG A 45 11.43 -9.88 8.82
CA ARG A 45 12.11 -10.50 9.98
C ARG A 45 11.15 -11.37 10.78
N ASP A 46 9.95 -10.91 11.00
CA ASP A 46 8.94 -11.64 11.79
C ASP A 46 8.48 -12.91 11.07
N LEU A 47 8.39 -12.89 9.73
CA LEU A 47 8.21 -14.12 8.95
C LEU A 47 9.32 -15.13 9.20
N GLN A 48 10.60 -14.70 9.29
CA GLN A 48 11.72 -15.59 9.59
C GLN A 48 11.67 -16.15 11.01
N LEU A 49 11.10 -15.37 11.96
CA LEU A 49 10.94 -15.78 13.36
C LEU A 49 9.72 -16.70 13.57
N THR A 50 8.82 -16.78 12.61
CA THR A 50 7.64 -17.63 12.69
C THR A 50 7.95 -19.03 12.17
N LYS A 51 7.47 -20.08 12.84
CA LYS A 51 7.53 -21.46 12.36
C LYS A 51 6.70 -21.63 11.09
N GLU A 52 6.99 -22.66 10.30
CA GLU A 52 6.11 -23.07 9.19
C GLU A 52 4.69 -23.33 9.71
N SER A 53 3.69 -22.85 8.97
CA SER A 53 2.26 -22.85 9.37
C SER A 53 1.93 -22.02 10.61
N GLY A 54 2.89 -21.28 11.17
CA GLY A 54 2.65 -20.34 12.26
C GLY A 54 1.90 -19.09 11.80
N GLN A 55 1.46 -18.29 12.76
CA GLN A 55 0.61 -17.12 12.51
C GLN A 55 1.37 -15.82 12.82
N LEU A 56 1.07 -14.79 12.03
CA LEU A 56 1.58 -13.44 12.25
C LEU A 56 0.43 -12.45 12.36
N GLY A 57 0.61 -11.45 13.20
CA GLY A 57 -0.34 -10.32 13.33
C GLY A 57 0.41 -9.00 13.31
N PHE A 58 -0.07 -8.07 12.49
CA PHE A 58 0.58 -6.76 12.33
C PHE A 58 -0.41 -5.62 12.48
N MET A 59 0.10 -4.52 13.02
CA MET A 59 -0.46 -3.19 12.84
C MET A 59 0.57 -2.33 12.11
N SER A 60 0.21 -1.71 10.99
CA SER A 60 1.16 -0.95 10.17
C SER A 60 0.47 0.10 9.32
N PRO A 61 1.22 1.07 8.74
CA PRO A 61 0.67 1.92 7.68
C PRO A 61 0.18 1.06 6.52
N PHE A 62 -1.00 1.36 5.97
CA PHE A 62 -1.54 0.55 4.86
C PHE A 62 -0.94 0.88 3.49
N VAL A 63 -0.02 1.85 3.40
CA VAL A 63 0.65 2.25 2.15
C VAL A 63 1.32 1.09 1.42
N TRP A 64 1.81 0.07 2.15
CA TRP A 64 2.41 -1.10 1.55
C TRP A 64 1.45 -1.89 0.64
N MET A 65 0.15 -1.76 0.87
CA MET A 65 -0.87 -2.44 0.07
C MET A 65 -0.89 -1.96 -1.38
N PHE A 66 -0.48 -0.71 -1.67
CA PHE A 66 -0.75 -0.06 -2.97
C PHE A 66 0.48 0.54 -3.65
N ILE A 67 1.41 1.15 -2.89
CA ILE A 67 2.52 1.92 -3.46
C ILE A 67 3.55 0.98 -4.10
N SER A 68 4.06 1.35 -5.28
CA SER A 68 5.02 0.56 -6.07
C SER A 68 6.30 0.22 -5.32
N SER A 69 6.76 1.09 -4.41
CA SER A 69 7.96 0.84 -3.60
C SER A 69 7.86 -0.36 -2.65
N TYR A 70 6.66 -0.91 -2.42
CA TYR A 70 6.43 -2.13 -1.63
C TYR A 70 5.98 -3.33 -2.47
N GLU A 71 6.15 -3.28 -3.79
CA GLU A 71 5.78 -4.38 -4.68
C GLU A 71 6.47 -5.69 -4.29
N ASN A 72 7.78 -5.65 -3.99
CA ASN A 72 8.53 -6.82 -3.54
C ASN A 72 7.98 -7.42 -2.24
N LEU A 73 7.54 -6.57 -1.29
CA LEU A 73 6.91 -7.02 -0.05
C LEU A 73 5.60 -7.75 -0.32
N ARG A 74 4.75 -7.20 -1.19
CA ARG A 74 3.49 -7.84 -1.57
C ARG A 74 3.72 -9.17 -2.29
N ALA A 75 4.62 -9.19 -3.27
CA ALA A 75 4.99 -10.42 -3.97
C ALA A 75 5.49 -11.49 -2.98
N HIS A 76 6.37 -11.10 -2.04
CA HIS A 76 6.88 -12.01 -1.03
C HIS A 76 5.78 -12.59 -0.15
N PHE A 77 4.81 -11.77 0.30
CA PHE A 77 3.68 -12.26 1.09
C PHE A 77 2.80 -13.22 0.30
N ILE A 78 2.49 -12.90 -0.96
CA ILE A 78 1.64 -13.76 -1.78
C ILE A 78 2.35 -15.08 -2.10
N ASP A 79 3.69 -15.08 -2.25
CA ASP A 79 4.44 -16.29 -2.60
C ASP A 79 4.75 -17.20 -1.40
N HIS A 80 4.93 -16.62 -0.19
CA HIS A 80 5.45 -17.35 0.97
C HIS A 80 4.55 -17.31 2.20
N ALA A 81 3.42 -16.60 2.12
CA ALA A 81 2.46 -16.50 3.20
C ALA A 81 1.04 -16.37 2.63
N THR A 82 0.05 -16.36 3.48
CA THR A 82 -1.35 -16.14 3.09
C THR A 82 -1.94 -15.06 3.98
N ILE A 83 -2.45 -13.98 3.39
CA ILE A 83 -3.22 -12.96 4.12
C ILE A 83 -4.55 -13.58 4.52
N THR A 84 -4.75 -13.80 5.81
CA THR A 84 -5.95 -14.46 6.33
C THR A 84 -7.04 -13.48 6.68
N SER A 85 -6.68 -12.32 7.23
CA SER A 85 -7.61 -11.22 7.48
C SER A 85 -6.92 -9.87 7.39
N LEU A 86 -7.67 -8.82 7.06
CA LEU A 86 -7.17 -7.44 7.05
C LEU A 86 -8.29 -6.47 7.37
N ILE A 87 -8.02 -5.51 8.25
CA ILE A 87 -8.90 -4.38 8.55
C ILE A 87 -8.16 -3.11 8.16
N GLN A 88 -8.66 -2.42 7.15
CA GLN A 88 -8.16 -1.13 6.73
C GLN A 88 -8.94 -0.05 7.45
N LEU A 89 -8.27 0.66 8.37
CA LEU A 89 -8.87 1.77 9.11
C LEU A 89 -9.02 3.01 8.22
N GLU A 90 -9.92 3.90 8.61
CA GLU A 90 -10.02 5.24 8.04
C GLU A 90 -8.77 6.06 8.42
N TYR A 91 -8.46 7.12 7.67
CA TYR A 91 -7.24 7.92 7.82
C TYR A 91 -7.07 8.50 9.25
N SER A 92 -8.16 8.97 9.85
CA SER A 92 -8.21 9.47 11.24
C SER A 92 -8.74 8.44 12.24
N GLY A 93 -8.73 7.16 11.85
CA GLY A 93 -9.33 6.05 12.60
C GLY A 93 -8.59 5.67 13.89
N PHE A 94 -7.50 6.38 14.22
CA PHE A 94 -6.74 6.15 15.44
C PHE A 94 -6.34 7.49 16.05
N ASP A 95 -6.76 7.74 17.30
CA ASP A 95 -6.47 9.01 17.96
C ASP A 95 -4.98 9.28 18.05
N GLY A 96 -4.57 10.45 17.59
CA GLY A 96 -3.16 10.88 17.54
C GLY A 96 -2.33 10.25 16.43
N ALA A 97 -2.88 9.36 15.59
CA ALA A 97 -2.18 8.86 14.42
C ALA A 97 -2.29 9.86 13.25
N THR A 98 -1.16 10.16 12.66
CA THR A 98 -1.04 11.02 11.46
C THR A 98 -0.85 10.20 10.18
N VAL A 99 -0.92 8.89 10.26
CA VAL A 99 -0.71 7.95 9.17
C VAL A 99 -1.88 6.97 9.06
N PRO A 100 -2.32 6.65 7.85
CA PRO A 100 -3.37 5.67 7.62
C PRO A 100 -2.88 4.26 7.98
N ILE A 101 -3.63 3.55 8.81
CA ILE A 101 -3.24 2.28 9.43
C ILE A 101 -4.12 1.14 8.94
N CYS A 102 -3.54 -0.05 8.85
CA CYS A 102 -4.26 -1.31 8.78
C CYS A 102 -3.76 -2.29 9.84
N THR A 103 -4.61 -3.23 10.24
CA THR A 103 -4.22 -4.43 10.97
C THR A 103 -4.51 -5.65 10.13
N PHE A 104 -3.63 -6.64 10.16
CA PHE A 104 -3.80 -7.83 9.33
C PHE A 104 -3.10 -9.03 9.95
N THR A 105 -3.55 -10.21 9.54
CA THR A 105 -2.97 -11.49 9.92
C THR A 105 -2.49 -12.27 8.71
N LEU A 106 -1.38 -13.01 8.90
CA LEU A 106 -0.80 -13.90 7.91
C LEU A 106 -0.64 -15.30 8.49
N ALA A 107 -0.91 -16.32 7.69
CA ALA A 107 -0.36 -17.64 7.92
C ALA A 107 0.99 -17.75 7.20
N LYS A 108 2.04 -18.26 7.86
CA LYS A 108 3.34 -18.54 7.22
C LYS A 108 3.27 -19.83 6.41
N ALA A 109 2.42 -19.82 5.42
CA ALA A 109 2.30 -20.85 4.39
C ALA A 109 1.55 -20.25 3.21
N HIS A 110 1.96 -20.55 1.99
CA HIS A 110 1.14 -20.25 0.82
C HIS A 110 0.01 -21.28 0.74
N ILE A 111 -1.24 -20.85 0.93
CA ILE A 111 -2.44 -21.69 0.86
C ILE A 111 -3.18 -21.33 -0.41
N THR A 112 -2.95 -22.12 -1.45
CA THR A 112 -3.55 -21.91 -2.78
C THR A 112 -5.07 -21.85 -2.71
N GLY A 113 -5.66 -20.82 -3.31
CA GLY A 113 -7.12 -20.65 -3.39
C GLY A 113 -7.78 -20.26 -2.06
N PHE A 114 -7.01 -19.96 -1.02
CA PHE A 114 -7.55 -19.47 0.25
C PHE A 114 -8.36 -18.19 0.04
N THR A 115 -9.47 -18.07 0.74
CA THR A 115 -10.29 -16.85 0.75
C THR A 115 -10.12 -16.14 2.08
N GLY A 116 -9.45 -15.00 2.06
CA GLY A 116 -9.28 -14.13 3.23
C GLY A 116 -10.47 -13.19 3.45
N SER A 117 -10.58 -12.69 4.66
CA SER A 117 -11.61 -11.73 5.09
C SER A 117 -11.03 -10.32 5.23
N TYR A 118 -11.69 -9.34 4.60
CA TYR A 118 -11.21 -7.97 4.56
C TYR A 118 -12.32 -7.01 4.98
N ILE A 119 -11.99 -6.04 5.83
CA ILE A 119 -12.92 -4.99 6.26
C ILE A 119 -12.35 -3.64 5.86
N ARG A 120 -13.16 -2.82 5.17
CA ARG A 120 -12.78 -1.49 4.71
C ARG A 120 -13.55 -0.42 5.45
N LEU A 121 -12.85 0.32 6.32
CA LEU A 121 -13.46 1.36 7.14
C LEU A 121 -13.19 2.79 6.64
N SER A 122 -12.67 2.94 5.41
CA SER A 122 -12.28 4.24 4.83
C SER A 122 -13.39 5.28 4.78
N ASP A 123 -14.66 4.83 4.78
CA ASP A 123 -15.82 5.72 4.69
C ASP A 123 -16.41 6.10 6.07
N PHE A 124 -15.87 5.52 7.16
CA PHE A 124 -16.32 5.74 8.54
C PHE A 124 -15.35 6.61 9.30
N ARG A 125 -15.48 7.92 9.15
CA ARG A 125 -14.58 8.90 9.75
C ARG A 125 -14.63 8.87 11.28
N GLY A 126 -13.45 9.02 11.91
CA GLY A 126 -13.27 9.11 13.36
C GLY A 126 -12.95 7.78 14.03
N SER A 127 -12.17 7.86 15.11
CA SER A 127 -11.73 6.69 15.89
C SER A 127 -12.87 5.95 16.54
N GLU A 128 -13.91 6.67 16.97
CA GLU A 128 -15.11 6.15 17.63
C GLU A 128 -15.92 5.20 16.73
N ASN A 129 -15.80 5.32 15.41
CA ASN A 129 -16.54 4.50 14.44
C ASN A 129 -15.81 3.19 14.09
N GLN A 130 -14.50 3.10 14.31
CA GLN A 130 -13.71 1.97 13.80
C GLN A 130 -14.10 0.65 14.47
N ALA A 131 -14.17 0.61 15.80
CA ALA A 131 -14.52 -0.63 16.52
C ALA A 131 -15.97 -1.05 16.30
N PRO A 132 -16.99 -0.18 16.41
CA PRO A 132 -18.38 -0.55 16.13
C PRO A 132 -18.58 -1.05 14.70
N LYS A 133 -18.01 -0.37 13.69
CA LYS A 133 -18.15 -0.77 12.29
C LYS A 133 -17.39 -2.05 11.97
N THR A 134 -16.27 -2.32 12.62
CA THR A 134 -15.60 -3.62 12.55
C THR A 134 -16.49 -4.72 13.08
N LEU A 135 -17.07 -4.54 14.26
CA LEU A 135 -17.94 -5.53 14.90
C LEU A 135 -19.21 -5.78 14.07
N GLU A 136 -19.79 -4.71 13.50
CA GLU A 136 -20.93 -4.82 12.59
C GLU A 136 -20.56 -5.67 11.37
N ALA A 137 -19.41 -5.44 10.74
CA ALA A 137 -18.96 -6.21 9.59
C ALA A 137 -18.71 -7.69 9.92
N ILE A 138 -18.19 -8.00 11.09
CA ILE A 138 -17.99 -9.39 11.56
C ILE A 138 -19.33 -10.10 11.74
N ASN A 139 -20.33 -9.42 12.29
CA ASN A 139 -21.65 -9.99 12.57
C ASN A 139 -22.57 -10.00 11.34
N ASN A 140 -22.32 -9.13 10.36
CA ASN A 140 -23.10 -9.01 9.13
C ASN A 140 -22.17 -8.85 7.92
N PRO A 141 -21.68 -9.95 7.31
CA PRO A 141 -20.82 -9.87 6.12
C PRO A 141 -21.45 -9.19 4.91
N ASP A 142 -22.76 -9.02 4.87
CA ASP A 142 -23.49 -8.33 3.78
C ASP A 142 -23.61 -6.82 4.01
N CYS A 143 -22.88 -6.25 4.97
CA CYS A 143 -22.92 -4.82 5.32
C CYS A 143 -22.44 -3.87 4.22
N GLY A 144 -21.70 -4.38 3.20
CA GLY A 144 -21.17 -3.61 2.08
C GLY A 144 -19.73 -3.13 2.23
N TRP A 145 -19.13 -3.25 3.43
CA TRP A 145 -17.70 -2.94 3.68
C TRP A 145 -16.90 -4.14 4.21
N PHE A 146 -17.52 -5.34 4.24
CA PHE A 146 -16.84 -6.60 4.40
C PHE A 146 -16.65 -7.25 3.03
N PHE A 147 -15.45 -7.78 2.78
CA PHE A 147 -15.10 -8.38 1.50
C PHE A 147 -14.43 -9.74 1.71
N ASN A 148 -14.68 -10.65 0.80
CA ASN A 148 -13.95 -11.90 0.67
C ASN A 148 -13.09 -11.84 -0.60
N ALA A 149 -11.79 -12.08 -0.48
CA ALA A 149 -10.90 -12.08 -1.63
C ALA A 149 -9.81 -13.15 -1.48
N LYS A 150 -9.35 -13.66 -2.63
CA LYS A 150 -8.23 -14.60 -2.67
C LYS A 150 -6.93 -13.81 -2.81
N PRO A 151 -5.95 -13.95 -1.89
CA PRO A 151 -4.66 -13.29 -2.03
C PRO A 151 -3.95 -13.57 -3.37
N ASP A 152 -4.11 -14.77 -3.92
CA ASP A 152 -3.57 -15.14 -5.23
C ASP A 152 -4.06 -14.24 -6.37
N ASP A 153 -5.29 -13.74 -6.29
CA ASP A 153 -5.89 -12.91 -7.33
C ASP A 153 -5.25 -11.51 -7.41
N PHE A 154 -4.55 -11.06 -6.37
CA PHE A 154 -3.86 -9.77 -6.41
C PHE A 154 -2.72 -9.75 -7.43
N LYS A 155 -2.14 -10.91 -7.77
CA LYS A 155 -1.13 -11.03 -8.83
C LYS A 155 -1.66 -10.70 -10.23
N LYS A 156 -2.97 -10.75 -10.46
CA LYS A 156 -3.60 -10.40 -11.73
C LYS A 156 -3.41 -8.92 -12.08
N ILE A 157 -3.21 -8.09 -11.05
CA ILE A 157 -3.01 -6.65 -11.21
C ILE A 157 -1.50 -6.35 -11.23
N PRO A 158 -0.99 -5.54 -12.15
CA PRO A 158 0.41 -5.11 -12.16
C PRO A 158 0.83 -4.49 -10.83
N GLY A 159 1.94 -4.97 -10.26
CA GLY A 159 2.42 -4.57 -8.95
C GLY A 159 1.70 -5.21 -7.77
N SER A 160 0.77 -6.13 -8.03
CA SER A 160 0.05 -6.95 -7.03
C SER A 160 -0.55 -6.14 -5.87
N PRO A 161 -1.26 -5.01 -6.10
CA PRO A 161 -1.88 -4.26 -5.02
C PRO A 161 -2.93 -5.12 -4.30
N VAL A 162 -3.06 -4.93 -2.98
CA VAL A 162 -4.04 -5.66 -2.16
C VAL A 162 -5.43 -5.04 -2.36
N ALA A 163 -5.98 -5.19 -3.56
CA ALA A 163 -7.23 -4.58 -4.01
C ALA A 163 -8.42 -5.53 -3.79
N TYR A 164 -8.65 -5.92 -2.56
CA TYR A 164 -9.61 -6.93 -2.12
C TYR A 164 -11.09 -6.59 -2.43
N TRP A 165 -11.40 -5.33 -2.74
CA TRP A 165 -12.76 -4.88 -3.08
C TRP A 165 -13.11 -5.01 -4.57
N LEU A 166 -12.15 -5.42 -5.40
CA LEU A 166 -12.39 -5.58 -6.83
C LEU A 166 -13.18 -6.84 -7.13
N SER A 167 -14.17 -6.71 -8.01
CA SER A 167 -14.91 -7.85 -8.51
C SER A 167 -14.04 -8.76 -9.39
N SER A 168 -14.41 -10.04 -9.49
CA SER A 168 -13.75 -10.99 -10.39
C SER A 168 -13.77 -10.53 -11.85
N LEU A 169 -14.81 -9.81 -12.28
CA LEU A 169 -14.89 -9.24 -13.62
C LEU A 169 -13.79 -8.21 -13.86
N MET A 170 -13.56 -7.30 -12.90
CA MET A 170 -12.49 -6.31 -12.99
C MET A 170 -11.11 -6.96 -12.96
N LEU A 171 -10.89 -7.95 -12.10
CA LEU A 171 -9.64 -8.70 -12.04
C LEU A 171 -9.33 -9.41 -13.37
N ASN A 172 -10.33 -10.04 -13.99
CA ASN A 172 -10.19 -10.69 -15.28
C ASN A 172 -9.90 -9.70 -16.43
N THR A 173 -10.32 -8.45 -16.28
CA THR A 173 -9.98 -7.39 -17.26
C THR A 173 -8.48 -7.15 -17.30
N PHE A 174 -7.80 -7.14 -16.14
CA PHE A 174 -6.34 -6.98 -16.09
C PHE A 174 -5.58 -8.15 -16.71
N GLU A 175 -6.13 -9.37 -16.66
CA GLU A 175 -5.51 -10.55 -17.29
C GLU A 175 -5.70 -10.59 -18.80
N LYS A 176 -6.90 -10.24 -19.27
CA LYS A 176 -7.30 -10.47 -20.68
C LYS A 176 -6.97 -9.33 -21.63
N HIS A 177 -6.84 -8.11 -21.11
CA HIS A 177 -6.66 -6.96 -21.96
C HIS A 177 -5.20 -6.47 -22.03
N VAL A 178 -4.87 -5.87 -23.15
CA VAL A 178 -3.55 -5.29 -23.42
C VAL A 178 -3.31 -4.12 -22.46
N LYS A 179 -2.14 -4.08 -21.84
CA LYS A 179 -1.77 -2.99 -20.92
C LYS A 179 -1.63 -1.69 -21.71
N SER A 180 -2.12 -0.58 -21.17
CA SER A 180 -1.97 0.76 -21.79
C SER A 180 -0.52 1.12 -22.09
N THR A 181 0.43 0.62 -21.28
CA THR A 181 1.88 0.81 -21.47
C THR A 181 2.43 0.18 -22.75
N THR A 182 1.71 -0.77 -23.38
CA THR A 182 2.10 -1.33 -24.69
C THR A 182 1.62 -0.46 -25.86
N ILE A 183 0.66 0.43 -25.62
CA ILE A 183 0.07 1.31 -26.63
C ILE A 183 0.63 2.73 -26.51
N ALA A 184 0.84 3.21 -25.28
CA ALA A 184 1.31 4.56 -25.00
C ALA A 184 2.22 4.60 -23.77
N ASN A 185 3.26 5.42 -23.84
CA ASN A 185 4.10 5.70 -22.68
C ASN A 185 3.50 6.85 -21.87
N SER A 186 3.04 6.55 -20.65
CA SER A 186 2.66 7.59 -19.70
C SER A 186 3.91 8.32 -19.22
N ARG A 187 3.91 9.64 -19.34
CA ARG A 187 4.96 10.51 -18.80
C ARG A 187 4.32 11.53 -17.87
N ALA A 188 5.00 11.83 -16.76
CA ALA A 188 4.62 12.98 -15.95
C ALA A 188 4.76 14.25 -16.79
N GLY A 189 3.80 15.16 -16.69
CA GLY A 189 3.92 16.49 -17.25
C GLY A 189 5.06 17.29 -16.58
N MET A 190 5.18 18.55 -16.96
CA MET A 190 6.17 19.45 -16.39
C MET A 190 5.98 19.56 -14.85
N THR A 191 7.06 19.39 -14.12
CA THR A 191 7.10 19.64 -12.67
C THR A 191 8.01 20.85 -12.46
N SER A 192 7.49 21.92 -11.87
CA SER A 192 8.24 23.17 -11.68
C SER A 192 9.44 23.00 -10.72
N GLY A 193 9.40 22.02 -9.83
CA GLY A 193 10.39 21.86 -8.75
C GLY A 193 10.34 22.94 -7.67
N ASN A 194 9.83 24.12 -8.01
CA ASN A 194 9.60 25.25 -7.10
C ASN A 194 8.36 26.02 -7.54
N ASN A 195 7.21 25.61 -7.02
CA ASN A 195 5.94 26.22 -7.38
C ASN A 195 5.88 27.72 -6.98
N ASP A 196 6.46 28.08 -5.84
CA ASP A 196 6.41 29.49 -5.35
C ASP A 196 7.14 30.45 -6.31
N PHE A 197 8.14 29.93 -7.03
CA PHE A 197 8.88 30.70 -8.02
C PHE A 197 8.21 30.68 -9.40
N PHE A 198 7.76 29.50 -9.87
CA PHE A 198 7.30 29.30 -11.25
C PHE A 198 5.79 29.48 -11.43
N THR A 199 4.98 29.26 -10.38
CA THR A 199 3.53 29.47 -10.45
C THR A 199 3.20 30.91 -10.10
N LYS A 200 2.73 31.68 -11.08
CA LYS A 200 2.34 33.08 -10.91
C LYS A 200 0.83 33.24 -10.92
N GLN A 201 0.32 34.17 -10.12
CA GLN A 201 -1.07 34.59 -10.22
C GLN A 201 -1.23 35.48 -11.45
N TRP A 202 -2.44 35.50 -12.05
CA TRP A 202 -2.68 36.29 -13.28
C TRP A 202 -2.34 37.78 -13.14
N PHE A 203 -2.40 38.33 -11.94
CA PHE A 203 -2.07 39.74 -11.66
C PHE A 203 -0.56 39.98 -11.39
N GLU A 204 0.24 38.92 -11.29
CA GLU A 204 1.69 39.00 -11.10
C GLU A 204 2.46 39.00 -12.45
N VAL A 205 1.75 38.81 -13.55
CA VAL A 205 2.34 38.76 -14.89
C VAL A 205 1.70 39.83 -15.77
N ILE A 206 2.55 40.54 -16.51
CA ILE A 206 2.08 41.49 -17.51
C ILE A 206 1.54 40.69 -18.70
N SER A 207 0.31 40.99 -19.14
CA SER A 207 -0.34 40.22 -20.22
C SER A 207 0.45 40.20 -21.55
N GLN A 208 1.31 41.19 -21.77
CA GLN A 208 2.19 41.26 -22.95
C GLN A 208 3.33 40.24 -22.89
N ASP A 209 3.66 39.71 -21.70
CA ASP A 209 4.71 38.71 -21.52
C ASP A 209 4.16 37.27 -21.58
N ILE A 210 2.83 37.10 -21.82
CA ILE A 210 2.17 35.82 -21.89
C ILE A 210 1.91 35.47 -23.36
N LYS A 211 2.56 34.41 -23.85
CA LYS A 211 2.21 33.81 -25.14
C LYS A 211 1.07 32.81 -24.96
N ILE A 212 -0.12 33.14 -25.46
CA ILE A 212 -1.33 32.29 -25.30
C ILE A 212 -1.44 31.29 -26.45
N ASP A 213 -0.92 31.62 -27.65
CA ASP A 213 -1.10 30.86 -28.88
C ASP A 213 0.20 30.16 -29.35
N SER A 214 1.05 29.75 -28.42
CA SER A 214 2.28 29.01 -28.77
C SER A 214 1.95 27.64 -29.35
N GLU A 215 2.39 27.35 -30.58
CA GLU A 215 2.14 26.08 -31.24
C GLU A 215 3.17 25.00 -30.89
N ASP A 216 4.37 25.41 -30.49
CA ASP A 216 5.40 24.47 -30.01
C ASP A 216 6.22 25.02 -28.80
N VAL A 217 7.10 24.18 -28.23
CA VAL A 217 7.94 24.53 -27.09
C VAL A 217 8.95 25.64 -27.43
N ASN A 218 9.44 25.71 -28.69
CA ASN A 218 10.41 26.70 -29.09
C ASN A 218 9.76 28.08 -29.25
N ASP A 219 8.47 28.10 -29.56
CA ASP A 219 7.68 29.31 -29.66
C ASP A 219 7.28 29.89 -28.29
N ALA A 220 7.30 29.07 -27.26
CA ALA A 220 6.96 29.43 -25.89
C ALA A 220 8.16 29.93 -25.06
N LEU A 221 9.39 29.75 -25.54
CA LEU A 221 10.64 30.22 -24.95
C LEU A 221 11.08 31.56 -25.54
#